data_751ac853c73b510c66bc291785facc0f
#
_entry.id   751ac853c73b510c66bc291785facc0f
#
_cell.length_a   1.000
_cell.length_b   1.000
_cell.length_c   1.000
_cell.angle_alpha   90.00
_cell.angle_beta   90.00
_cell.angle_gamma   90.00
#
_symmetry.space_group_name_H-M   'P 1'
#
loop_
_entity.id
_entity.type
_entity.pdbx_description
1 polymer ?
#
loop_
_entity_poly.entity_id
_entity_poly.type
_entity_poly.pdbx_seq_one_letter_code
_entity_poly.pdbx_strand_id
1 'polypeptide(L)'
;NFSLGMKQRLGIAIALAGDPDFLVLDEPVNGLDPQGIVEMRELILKLNREKQITVLISSHILDELSRLATHYGIIDNGRMVKELSAEELDTVCRKCVRMEVTDTSTLARVLDSMNLEYKIISATTADVFAKINVTQLTVVLAKENCEVLSMQEKDESLESYYISLVGGDNNA
;
A
#
# COMPACT_ATOMS: atom_id res chain seq x y z
N ASN A 1 -7.70 -34.30 -15.85
CA ASN A 1 -6.59 -33.38 -15.54
C ASN A 1 -7.12 -32.33 -14.57
N PHE A 2 -6.45 -32.14 -13.44
CA PHE A 2 -6.78 -31.06 -12.51
C PHE A 2 -6.40 -29.69 -13.12
N SER A 3 -7.25 -28.67 -12.93
CA SER A 3 -6.88 -27.29 -13.21
C SER A 3 -5.79 -26.83 -12.25
N LEU A 4 -5.09 -25.72 -12.59
CA LEU A 4 -4.06 -25.17 -11.71
C LEU A 4 -4.61 -24.86 -10.30
N GLY A 5 -5.77 -24.19 -10.23
CA GLY A 5 -6.42 -23.89 -8.96
C GLY A 5 -6.83 -25.13 -8.16
N MET A 6 -7.24 -26.22 -8.82
CA MET A 6 -7.47 -27.48 -8.12
C MET A 6 -6.19 -28.08 -7.54
N LYS A 7 -5.08 -27.97 -8.26
CA LYS A 7 -3.75 -28.46 -7.76
C LYS A 7 -3.29 -27.63 -6.57
N GLN A 8 -3.42 -26.32 -6.62
CA GLN A 8 -3.05 -25.42 -5.52
C GLN A 8 -3.89 -25.70 -4.26
N ARG A 9 -5.21 -25.85 -4.40
CA ARG A 9 -6.10 -26.21 -3.28
C ARG A 9 -5.78 -27.58 -2.71
N LEU A 10 -5.45 -28.54 -3.55
CA LEU A 10 -5.02 -29.86 -3.09
C LEU A 10 -3.70 -29.77 -2.30
N GLY A 11 -2.73 -28.96 -2.76
CA GLY A 11 -1.50 -28.70 -2.03
C GLY A 11 -1.75 -28.11 -0.64
N ILE A 12 -2.63 -27.11 -0.54
CA ILE A 12 -3.03 -26.54 0.75
C ILE A 12 -3.72 -27.59 1.63
N ALA A 13 -4.63 -28.39 1.06
CA ALA A 13 -5.31 -29.46 1.81
C ALA A 13 -4.33 -30.50 2.38
N ILE A 14 -3.29 -30.84 1.61
CA ILE A 14 -2.22 -31.74 2.09
C ILE A 14 -1.42 -31.08 3.22
N ALA A 15 -1.06 -29.79 3.08
CA ALA A 15 -0.33 -29.06 4.11
C ALA A 15 -1.13 -28.93 5.42
N LEU A 16 -2.47 -28.89 5.33
CA LEU A 16 -3.37 -28.82 6.49
C LEU A 16 -3.62 -30.17 7.16
N ALA A 17 -3.24 -31.31 6.58
CA ALA A 17 -3.53 -32.63 7.10
C ALA A 17 -2.89 -32.92 8.48
N GLY A 18 -1.85 -32.14 8.84
CA GLY A 18 -1.16 -32.25 10.14
C GLY A 18 -1.66 -31.26 11.20
N ASP A 19 -2.77 -30.55 10.95
CA ASP A 19 -3.33 -29.52 11.81
C ASP A 19 -2.28 -28.46 12.26
N PRO A 20 -1.63 -27.77 11.32
CA PRO A 20 -0.53 -26.86 11.60
C PRO A 20 -1.02 -25.53 12.19
N ASP A 21 -0.24 -24.93 13.07
CA ASP A 21 -0.41 -23.56 13.55
C ASP A 21 0.18 -22.51 12.59
N PHE A 22 1.06 -22.95 11.68
CA PHE A 22 1.78 -22.09 10.73
C PHE A 22 1.82 -22.71 9.33
N LEU A 23 1.47 -21.91 8.32
CA LEU A 23 1.41 -22.34 6.92
C LEU A 23 2.25 -21.38 6.05
N VAL A 24 3.08 -21.95 5.18
CA VAL A 24 3.86 -21.18 4.18
C VAL A 24 3.29 -21.46 2.79
N LEU A 25 2.92 -20.41 2.10
CA LEU A 25 2.39 -20.45 0.74
C LEU A 25 3.28 -19.65 -0.20
N ASP A 26 3.89 -20.33 -1.14
CA ASP A 26 4.72 -19.72 -2.17
C ASP A 26 3.88 -19.47 -3.42
N GLU A 27 3.70 -18.19 -3.78
CA GLU A 27 2.93 -17.72 -4.94
C GLU A 27 1.54 -18.37 -5.09
N PRO A 28 0.69 -18.41 -4.05
CA PRO A 28 -0.54 -19.22 -4.06
C PRO A 28 -1.60 -18.79 -5.08
N VAL A 29 -1.53 -17.56 -5.58
CA VAL A 29 -2.48 -17.01 -6.56
C VAL A 29 -1.92 -16.94 -7.98
N ASN A 30 -0.64 -17.26 -8.15
CA ASN A 30 0.03 -17.13 -9.45
C ASN A 30 -0.60 -18.06 -10.50
N GLY A 31 -0.93 -17.50 -11.67
CA GLY A 31 -1.51 -18.24 -12.80
C GLY A 31 -2.97 -18.68 -12.62
N LEU A 32 -3.65 -18.22 -11.58
CA LEU A 32 -5.09 -18.39 -11.44
C LEU A 32 -5.86 -17.37 -12.27
N ASP A 33 -7.05 -17.73 -12.68
CA ASP A 33 -8.02 -16.80 -13.25
C ASP A 33 -8.57 -15.86 -12.13
N PRO A 34 -9.23 -14.73 -12.47
CA PRO A 34 -9.72 -13.78 -11.48
C PRO A 34 -10.65 -14.40 -10.42
N GLN A 35 -11.49 -15.35 -10.82
CA GLN A 35 -12.37 -16.05 -9.89
C GLN A 35 -11.57 -16.94 -8.94
N GLY A 36 -10.58 -17.67 -9.46
CA GLY A 36 -9.68 -18.51 -8.65
C GLY A 36 -8.86 -17.73 -7.64
N ILE A 37 -8.43 -16.49 -7.97
CA ILE A 37 -7.74 -15.57 -7.06
C ILE A 37 -8.67 -15.20 -5.89
N VAL A 38 -9.92 -14.81 -6.17
CA VAL A 38 -10.90 -14.48 -5.12
C VAL A 38 -11.13 -15.67 -4.18
N GLU A 39 -11.37 -16.85 -4.74
CA GLU A 39 -11.61 -18.05 -3.95
C GLU A 39 -10.40 -18.47 -3.12
N MET A 40 -9.18 -18.31 -3.64
CA MET A 40 -7.94 -18.58 -2.91
C MET A 40 -7.76 -17.61 -1.75
N ARG A 41 -8.01 -16.32 -1.99
CA ARG A 41 -7.96 -15.28 -0.95
C ARG A 41 -8.95 -15.57 0.18
N GLU A 42 -10.20 -15.90 -0.14
CA GLU A 42 -11.21 -16.26 0.85
C GLU A 42 -10.80 -17.49 1.66
N LEU A 43 -10.23 -18.51 1.01
CA LEU A 43 -9.71 -19.70 1.70
C LEU A 43 -8.62 -19.32 2.72
N ILE A 44 -7.63 -18.50 2.32
CA ILE A 44 -6.54 -18.07 3.20
C ILE A 44 -7.08 -17.27 4.39
N LEU A 45 -7.96 -16.31 4.14
CA LEU A 45 -8.60 -15.53 5.20
C LEU A 45 -9.39 -16.40 6.18
N LYS A 46 -10.10 -17.40 5.66
CA LYS A 46 -10.85 -18.36 6.47
C LYS A 46 -9.93 -19.21 7.36
N LEU A 47 -8.82 -19.72 6.81
CA LEU A 47 -7.83 -20.48 7.58
C LEU A 47 -7.24 -19.64 8.73
N ASN A 48 -6.91 -18.38 8.46
CA ASN A 48 -6.41 -17.50 9.49
C ASN A 48 -7.47 -17.19 10.56
N ARG A 49 -8.69 -16.76 10.15
CA ARG A 49 -9.73 -16.28 11.08
C ARG A 49 -10.40 -17.40 11.88
N GLU A 50 -10.77 -18.50 11.22
CA GLU A 50 -11.52 -19.57 11.83
C GLU A 50 -10.63 -20.64 12.48
N LYS A 51 -9.47 -20.91 11.89
CA LYS A 51 -8.53 -21.92 12.37
C LYS A 51 -7.34 -21.34 13.14
N GLN A 52 -7.23 -20.00 13.20
CA GLN A 52 -6.13 -19.29 13.88
C GLN A 52 -4.74 -19.68 13.35
N ILE A 53 -4.66 -20.14 12.09
CA ILE A 53 -3.40 -20.49 11.44
C ILE A 53 -2.67 -19.21 11.04
N THR A 54 -1.42 -19.05 11.44
CA THR A 54 -0.55 -18.00 10.91
C THR A 54 -0.11 -18.37 9.50
N VAL A 55 -0.34 -17.48 8.54
CA VAL A 55 -0.02 -17.74 7.13
C VAL A 55 1.06 -16.79 6.65
N LEU A 56 2.20 -17.34 6.20
CA LEU A 56 3.24 -16.61 5.49
C LEU A 56 3.05 -16.81 3.98
N ILE A 57 2.98 -15.72 3.24
CA ILE A 57 2.72 -15.74 1.80
C ILE A 57 3.84 -15.01 1.08
N SER A 58 4.43 -15.64 0.05
CA SER A 58 5.20 -14.93 -0.96
C SER A 58 4.31 -14.55 -2.14
N SER A 59 4.46 -13.37 -2.70
CA SER A 59 3.83 -12.98 -3.96
C SER A 59 4.54 -11.80 -4.61
N HIS A 60 4.49 -11.76 -5.94
CA HIS A 60 4.86 -10.60 -6.73
C HIS A 60 3.62 -9.78 -7.17
N ILE A 61 2.41 -10.24 -6.84
CA ILE A 61 1.15 -9.54 -7.12
C ILE A 61 0.79 -8.71 -5.89
N LEU A 62 1.30 -7.49 -5.83
CA LEU A 62 1.23 -6.63 -4.66
C LEU A 62 -0.20 -6.22 -4.29
N ASP A 63 -1.07 -6.01 -5.28
CA ASP A 63 -2.49 -5.73 -5.07
C ASP A 63 -3.22 -6.85 -4.31
N GLU A 64 -2.88 -8.11 -4.55
CA GLU A 64 -3.49 -9.21 -3.83
C GLU A 64 -2.96 -9.32 -2.39
N LEU A 65 -1.67 -9.04 -2.19
CA LEU A 65 -1.10 -8.98 -0.84
C LEU A 65 -1.75 -7.87 0.00
N SER A 66 -2.04 -6.71 -0.57
CA SER A 66 -2.66 -5.60 0.14
C SER A 66 -4.06 -5.92 0.69
N ARG A 67 -4.72 -6.95 0.13
CA ARG A 67 -6.05 -7.42 0.56
C ARG A 67 -6.00 -8.57 1.57
N LEU A 68 -4.83 -9.15 1.79
CA LEU A 68 -4.63 -10.36 2.62
C LEU A 68 -3.78 -10.09 3.84
N ALA A 69 -2.63 -9.42 3.63
CA ALA A 69 -1.58 -9.36 4.61
C ALA A 69 -1.87 -8.33 5.70
N THR A 70 -1.51 -8.65 6.93
CA THR A 70 -1.52 -7.75 8.09
C THR A 70 -0.12 -7.17 8.35
N HIS A 71 0.92 -7.86 7.87
CA HIS A 71 2.33 -7.47 7.97
C HIS A 71 3.04 -7.78 6.66
N TYR A 72 4.03 -6.98 6.32
CA TYR A 72 4.80 -7.07 5.09
C TYR A 72 6.28 -7.15 5.40
N GLY A 73 6.97 -8.05 4.73
CA GLY A 73 8.43 -8.08 4.66
C GLY A 73 8.88 -7.88 3.22
N ILE A 74 9.60 -6.80 2.95
CA ILE A 74 10.15 -6.51 1.64
C ILE A 74 11.58 -7.06 1.60
N ILE A 75 11.82 -7.98 0.66
CA ILE A 75 13.12 -8.64 0.48
C ILE A 75 13.68 -8.23 -0.87
N ASP A 76 14.92 -7.79 -0.87
CA ASP A 76 15.71 -7.56 -2.08
C ASP A 76 17.10 -8.17 -1.94
N ASN A 77 17.60 -8.85 -3.01
CA ASN A 77 18.90 -9.50 -3.04
C ASN A 77 19.19 -10.38 -1.81
N GLY A 78 18.17 -11.10 -1.31
CA GLY A 78 18.28 -12.01 -0.16
C GLY A 78 18.37 -11.31 1.20
N ARG A 79 18.09 -10.02 1.28
CA ARG A 79 18.09 -9.23 2.53
C ARG A 79 16.71 -8.64 2.78
N MET A 80 16.30 -8.63 4.05
CA MET A 80 15.13 -7.88 4.48
C MET A 80 15.43 -6.39 4.38
N VAL A 81 14.76 -5.70 3.46
CA VAL A 81 14.93 -4.24 3.24
C VAL A 81 14.04 -3.46 4.18
N LYS A 82 12.80 -3.93 4.35
CA LYS A 82 11.80 -3.26 5.18
C LYS A 82 10.81 -4.28 5.74
N GLU A 83 10.39 -4.03 6.97
CA GLU A 83 9.27 -4.71 7.62
C GLU A 83 8.29 -3.65 8.10
N LEU A 84 6.98 -3.86 7.88
CA LEU A 84 5.95 -2.92 8.27
C LEU A 84 4.58 -3.61 8.40
N SER A 85 3.72 -3.05 9.24
CA SER A 85 2.32 -3.45 9.33
C SER A 85 1.48 -2.91 8.17
N ALA A 86 0.27 -3.46 7.98
CA ALA A 86 -0.68 -2.92 7.00
C ALA A 86 -1.06 -1.46 7.31
N GLU A 87 -1.18 -1.08 8.59
CA GLU A 87 -1.49 0.30 9.01
C GLU A 87 -0.36 1.27 8.65
N GLU A 88 0.90 0.85 8.86
CA GLU A 88 2.07 1.64 8.46
C GLU A 88 2.14 1.77 6.94
N LEU A 89 1.86 0.67 6.21
CA LEU A 89 1.81 0.68 4.75
C LEU A 89 0.72 1.62 4.23
N ASP A 90 -0.50 1.55 4.78
CA ASP A 90 -1.60 2.45 4.42
C ASP A 90 -1.24 3.92 4.64
N THR A 91 -0.47 4.20 5.70
CA THR A 91 0.01 5.56 5.98
C THR A 91 1.01 6.04 4.93
N VAL A 92 1.89 5.16 4.45
CA VAL A 92 2.91 5.48 3.43
C VAL A 92 2.30 5.54 2.03
N CYS A 93 1.38 4.61 1.71
CA CYS A 93 0.71 4.50 0.40
C CYS A 93 -0.56 5.36 0.29
N ARG A 94 -0.80 6.23 1.27
CA ARG A 94 -2.00 7.06 1.30
C ARG A 94 -1.99 8.06 0.15
N LYS A 95 -3.08 8.05 -0.63
CA LYS A 95 -3.28 9.04 -1.70
C LYS A 95 -3.27 10.44 -1.14
N CYS A 96 -2.47 11.30 -1.72
CA CYS A 96 -2.41 12.71 -1.35
C CYS A 96 -2.20 13.59 -2.58
N VAL A 97 -2.46 14.87 -2.42
CA VAL A 97 -2.03 15.88 -3.37
C VAL A 97 -0.79 16.56 -2.79
N ARG A 98 0.36 16.34 -3.41
CA ARG A 98 1.59 17.07 -3.07
C ARG A 98 1.52 18.47 -3.66
N MET A 99 1.66 19.44 -2.79
CA MET A 99 1.65 20.86 -3.16
C MET A 99 3.00 21.48 -2.85
N GLU A 100 3.51 22.21 -3.82
CA GLU A 100 4.63 23.13 -3.65
C GLU A 100 4.09 24.57 -3.63
N VAL A 101 4.43 25.31 -2.59
CA VAL A 101 3.92 26.67 -2.34
C VAL A 101 5.07 27.56 -1.89
N THR A 102 4.85 28.87 -1.93
CA THR A 102 5.85 29.84 -1.45
C THR A 102 5.99 29.85 0.07
N ASP A 103 4.94 29.48 0.81
CA ASP A 103 4.94 29.43 2.27
C ASP A 103 3.96 28.37 2.79
N THR A 104 4.49 27.31 3.40
CA THR A 104 3.68 26.24 3.99
C THR A 104 2.96 26.64 5.29
N SER A 105 3.42 27.69 5.97
CA SER A 105 2.75 28.19 7.18
C SER A 105 1.39 28.81 6.84
N THR A 106 1.34 29.55 5.74
CA THR A 106 0.09 30.10 5.20
C THR A 106 -0.82 29.00 4.64
N LEU A 107 -0.24 28.02 3.90
CA LEU A 107 -0.99 26.86 3.42
C LEU A 107 -1.64 26.11 4.60
N ALA A 108 -0.89 25.84 5.68
CA ALA A 108 -1.40 25.14 6.86
C ALA A 108 -2.61 25.87 7.47
N ARG A 109 -2.54 27.19 7.69
CA ARG A 109 -3.67 27.99 8.21
C ARG A 109 -4.91 27.88 7.32
N VAL A 110 -4.73 27.92 6.00
CA VAL A 110 -5.84 27.78 5.05
C VAL A 110 -6.44 26.38 5.12
N LEU A 111 -5.61 25.33 5.13
CA LEU A 111 -6.06 23.93 5.20
C LEU A 111 -6.79 23.66 6.54
N ASP A 112 -6.28 24.20 7.65
CA ASP A 112 -6.95 24.13 8.98
C ASP A 112 -8.33 24.77 8.93
N SER A 113 -8.44 25.97 8.31
CA SER A 113 -9.73 26.66 8.16
C SER A 113 -10.75 25.89 7.32
N MET A 114 -10.26 25.03 6.41
CA MET A 114 -11.07 24.15 5.55
C MET A 114 -11.30 22.77 6.16
N ASN A 115 -10.74 22.50 7.34
CA ASN A 115 -10.76 21.21 8.04
C ASN A 115 -10.23 20.07 7.15
N LEU A 116 -9.14 20.33 6.42
CA LEU A 116 -8.46 19.38 5.54
C LEU A 116 -7.24 18.80 6.26
N GLU A 117 -7.04 17.50 6.12
CA GLU A 117 -5.87 16.80 6.69
C GLU A 117 -4.65 16.99 5.79
N TYR A 118 -3.51 17.32 6.40
CA TYR A 118 -2.25 17.54 5.66
C TYR A 118 -1.03 17.18 6.50
N LYS A 119 0.12 17.06 5.84
CA LYS A 119 1.44 16.88 6.44
C LYS A 119 2.43 17.84 5.80
N ILE A 120 3.08 18.67 6.60
CA ILE A 120 4.18 19.51 6.13
C ILE A 120 5.43 18.65 5.93
N ILE A 121 6.02 18.72 4.74
CA ILE A 121 7.22 17.98 4.36
C ILE A 121 8.46 18.89 4.44
N SER A 122 8.34 20.14 3.99
CA SER A 122 9.40 21.15 4.03
C SER A 122 8.81 22.55 4.17
N ALA A 123 9.66 23.60 4.16
CA ALA A 123 9.21 24.98 4.19
C ALA A 123 8.34 25.38 2.98
N THR A 124 8.40 24.61 1.88
CA THR A 124 7.70 24.90 0.62
C THR A 124 6.82 23.75 0.15
N THR A 125 6.83 22.59 0.81
CA THR A 125 6.14 21.38 0.34
C THR A 125 5.23 20.80 1.41
N ALA A 126 4.00 20.45 1.04
CA ALA A 126 3.05 19.74 1.90
C ALA A 126 2.29 18.67 1.11
N ASP A 127 1.92 17.60 1.80
CA ASP A 127 1.01 16.55 1.30
C ASP A 127 -0.38 16.77 1.91
N VAL A 128 -1.41 16.85 1.09
CA VAL A 128 -2.81 17.06 1.49
C VAL A 128 -3.61 15.80 1.22
N PHE A 129 -4.19 15.21 2.28
CA PHE A 129 -4.88 13.91 2.25
C PHE A 129 -6.39 14.06 2.07
N ALA A 130 -6.81 14.94 1.17
CA ALA A 130 -8.22 15.18 0.90
C ALA A 130 -8.46 15.43 -0.59
N LYS A 131 -9.70 15.21 -1.05
CA LYS A 131 -10.12 15.73 -2.35
C LYS A 131 -10.20 17.24 -2.26
N ILE A 132 -9.34 17.92 -3.01
CA ILE A 132 -9.25 19.37 -3.03
C ILE A 132 -9.98 19.91 -4.25
N ASN A 133 -10.78 20.95 -4.05
CA ASN A 133 -11.15 21.81 -5.16
C ASN A 133 -9.97 22.75 -5.44
N VAL A 134 -9.15 22.38 -6.44
CA VAL A 134 -7.92 23.09 -6.81
C VAL A 134 -8.16 24.57 -7.03
N THR A 135 -9.19 24.92 -7.78
CA THR A 135 -9.53 26.32 -8.10
C THR A 135 -9.85 27.11 -6.84
N GLN A 136 -10.66 26.56 -5.94
CA GLN A 136 -11.04 27.23 -4.71
C GLN A 136 -9.84 27.43 -3.78
N LEU A 137 -9.01 26.40 -3.61
CA LEU A 137 -7.82 26.46 -2.77
C LEU A 137 -6.81 27.48 -3.30
N THR A 138 -6.53 27.47 -4.61
CA THR A 138 -5.61 28.40 -5.24
C THR A 138 -6.06 29.86 -5.10
N VAL A 139 -7.38 30.14 -5.25
CA VAL A 139 -7.92 31.48 -5.05
C VAL A 139 -7.78 31.95 -3.58
N VAL A 140 -8.00 31.05 -2.62
CA VAL A 140 -7.85 31.40 -1.19
C VAL A 140 -6.38 31.68 -0.85
N LEU A 141 -5.46 30.83 -1.31
CA LEU A 141 -4.03 31.01 -1.09
C LEU A 141 -3.49 32.29 -1.73
N ALA A 142 -3.94 32.62 -2.94
CA ALA A 142 -3.54 33.85 -3.62
C ALA A 142 -3.97 35.12 -2.83
N LYS A 143 -5.12 35.10 -2.17
CA LYS A 143 -5.57 36.21 -1.30
C LYS A 143 -4.68 36.38 -0.06
N GLU A 144 -4.06 35.31 0.40
CA GLU A 144 -3.12 35.29 1.52
C GLU A 144 -1.66 35.51 1.09
N ASN A 145 -1.42 35.93 -0.15
CA ASN A 145 -0.10 36.08 -0.77
C ASN A 145 0.76 34.79 -0.77
N CYS A 146 0.12 33.64 -0.84
CA CYS A 146 0.75 32.34 -0.98
C CYS A 146 0.50 31.79 -2.39
N GLU A 147 1.55 31.64 -3.18
CA GLU A 147 1.47 31.12 -4.54
C GLU A 147 1.62 29.59 -4.54
N VAL A 148 0.84 28.92 -5.37
CA VAL A 148 0.98 27.48 -5.66
C VAL A 148 1.95 27.35 -6.83
N LEU A 149 3.10 26.75 -6.58
CA LEU A 149 4.17 26.56 -7.57
C LEU A 149 3.95 25.27 -8.37
N SER A 150 3.56 24.21 -7.69
CA SER A 150 3.19 22.94 -8.31
C SER A 150 2.12 22.20 -7.50
N MET A 151 1.39 21.31 -8.18
CA MET A 151 0.39 20.46 -7.58
C MET A 151 0.38 19.12 -8.33
N GLN A 152 0.62 18.03 -7.63
CA GLN A 152 0.69 16.68 -8.19
C GLN A 152 -0.10 15.71 -7.33
N GLU A 153 -0.97 14.91 -7.95
CA GLU A 153 -1.55 13.76 -7.28
C GLU A 153 -0.44 12.72 -7.05
N LYS A 154 -0.25 12.34 -5.80
CA LYS A 154 0.65 11.28 -5.39
C LYS A 154 -0.19 10.10 -4.96
N ASP A 155 -0.18 9.08 -5.79
CA ASP A 155 -0.77 7.78 -5.52
C ASP A 155 0.40 6.80 -5.33
N GLU A 156 0.92 6.72 -4.12
CA GLU A 156 1.92 5.69 -3.82
C GLU A 156 1.21 4.36 -3.65
N SER A 157 1.08 3.62 -4.76
CA SER A 157 0.72 2.21 -4.69
C SER A 157 1.81 1.42 -3.96
N LEU A 158 1.47 0.26 -3.43
CA LEU A 158 2.47 -0.65 -2.85
C LEU A 158 3.60 -0.96 -3.84
N GLU A 159 3.31 -1.00 -5.15
CA GLU A 159 4.31 -1.16 -6.22
C GLU A 159 5.27 0.02 -6.30
N SER A 160 4.75 1.25 -6.30
CA SER A 160 5.58 2.47 -6.32
C SER A 160 6.46 2.55 -5.08
N TYR A 161 5.92 2.20 -3.91
CA TYR A 161 6.65 2.15 -2.67
C TYR A 161 7.75 1.09 -2.71
N TYR A 162 7.43 -0.13 -3.17
CA TYR A 162 8.41 -1.20 -3.37
C TYR A 162 9.55 -0.75 -4.28
N ILE A 163 9.24 -0.17 -5.45
CA ILE A 163 10.24 0.31 -6.42
C ILE A 163 11.13 1.39 -5.78
N SER A 164 10.56 2.29 -4.94
CA SER A 164 11.34 3.33 -4.26
C SER A 164 12.35 2.75 -3.25
N LEU A 165 12.03 1.60 -2.64
CA LEU A 165 12.91 0.94 -1.68
C LEU A 165 14.02 0.13 -2.35
N VAL A 166 13.72 -0.57 -3.47
CA VAL A 166 14.69 -1.45 -4.14
C VAL A 166 15.38 -0.78 -5.33
N GLY A 167 14.83 0.31 -5.86
CA GLY A 167 15.39 1.06 -6.99
C GLY A 167 16.40 2.15 -6.62
N GLY A 168 16.57 2.45 -5.33
CA GLY A 168 17.42 3.55 -4.85
C GLY A 168 18.93 3.32 -4.93
N ASP A 169 19.38 2.08 -5.12
CA ASP A 169 20.82 1.73 -5.10
C ASP A 169 21.50 1.72 -6.50
N ASN A 170 20.81 2.14 -7.56
CA ASN A 170 21.39 2.11 -8.92
C ASN A 170 22.02 3.45 -9.39
N ASN A 171 22.22 4.44 -8.49
CA ASN A 171 22.92 5.70 -8.79
C ASN A 171 24.00 5.99 -7.73
N ALA A 172 25.00 5.14 -7.64
CA ALA A 172 26.25 5.44 -6.98
C ALA A 172 27.43 5.03 -7.88
#